data_751ebff88ab62274124e43e71703555a
#
_entry.id   751ebff88ab62274124e43e71703555a
#
_cell.length_a   1.000
_cell.length_b   1.000
_cell.length_c   1.000
_cell.angle_alpha   90.00
_cell.angle_beta   90.00
_cell.angle_gamma   90.00
#
_symmetry.space_group_name_H-M   'P 1'
#
loop_
_entity.id
_entity.type
_entity.pdbx_description
1 polymer ?
#
loop_
_entity_poly.entity_id
_entity_poly.type
_entity_poly.pdbx_seq_one_letter_code
_entity_poly.pdbx_strand_id
1 'polypeptide(L)'
;MSEKRTKKGIVTLVAVLVVALALVSVLAAACGSSTTTTTSAAATTTSAGTATTTGPETTSTEAQTTTTGAAGLTGELTGAGATFPAPVYVEWIGGFQQANPGVKLNYQSVGSGAGIQQFTKQTVDFGASDAFMKPEEITAAEAARAGAKVEQIPTVFGSIVLAYNLAGSPKLNLDSDTLAAIFLGTITKWNDPKIVALNPDIKLPATDIKTVHRSDSSGTTNSFTSYLTAVSPDWAAGPKSGKTVQWPNGVGGQGSDGVAGIIKQNENSIGYVEFAYASQNNMTVAAMKNASGKFVAPTLDSTTAAATGIQIPADMNLLPLVMNSANPAAYPIVSSTYILAYTVMPADKAPAFKAFLTWALGDEGTAIAKDLGYAPLPDDLKAAALKLVDAIGS
;
A
#
# COMPACT_ATOMS: atom_id res chain seq x y z
N MET A 1 43.49 55.34 8.16
CA MET A 1 42.52 56.48 8.09
C MET A 1 41.18 55.84 8.01
N SER A 2 40.61 55.83 9.11
CA SER A 2 39.41 56.49 9.67
C SER A 2 38.12 55.76 9.27
N GLU A 3 37.62 54.95 10.10
CA GLU A 3 36.75 55.21 11.25
C GLU A 3 35.40 55.84 10.86
N LYS A 4 34.39 55.21 11.20
CA LYS A 4 33.35 55.43 12.23
C LYS A 4 31.90 55.32 11.73
N ARG A 5 31.18 54.43 12.44
CA ARG A 5 29.87 54.70 13.09
C ARG A 5 28.64 54.80 12.17
N THR A 6 27.52 54.18 12.44
CA THR A 6 26.79 54.23 13.75
C THR A 6 25.69 53.16 13.78
N LYS A 7 25.53 52.59 14.94
CA LYS A 7 24.36 51.86 15.48
C LYS A 7 23.12 52.77 15.59
N LYS A 8 21.96 52.19 15.44
CA LYS A 8 20.64 52.43 16.10
C LYS A 8 19.54 52.02 15.14
N GLY A 9 18.51 51.31 15.52
CA GLY A 9 17.78 51.03 16.74
C GLY A 9 16.94 49.79 16.48
N ILE A 10 16.93 48.86 17.20
CA ILE A 10 16.35 48.47 18.49
C ILE A 10 14.86 48.90 18.61
N VAL A 11 14.08 47.81 18.76
CA VAL A 11 12.98 47.62 19.68
C VAL A 11 11.59 48.06 19.23
N THR A 12 10.72 47.11 19.46
CA THR A 12 9.30 47.19 19.78
C THR A 12 8.34 46.92 18.62
N LEU A 13 7.74 45.75 18.52
CA LEU A 13 6.37 45.55 18.99
C LEU A 13 6.05 44.06 19.16
N VAL A 14 6.15 43.60 20.39
CA VAL A 14 5.37 42.50 20.93
C VAL A 14 4.15 43.18 21.53
N ALA A 15 2.97 42.78 21.17
CA ALA A 15 1.81 42.64 22.03
C ALA A 15 0.51 42.53 21.21
N VAL A 16 -0.27 41.55 21.61
CA VAL A 16 -1.73 41.55 21.74
C VAL A 16 -2.52 41.18 20.51
N LEU A 17 -3.02 39.94 20.44
CA LEU A 17 -4.44 39.68 20.64
C LEU A 17 -4.71 38.21 20.99
N VAL A 18 -4.81 37.95 22.27
CA VAL A 18 -5.62 36.88 22.87
C VAL A 18 -6.97 37.52 23.13
N VAL A 19 -8.04 36.72 23.05
CA VAL A 19 -9.44 36.97 23.42
C VAL A 19 -10.40 37.01 22.23
N ALA A 20 -11.06 35.87 22.01
CA ALA A 20 -12.52 35.79 21.92
C ALA A 20 -12.96 34.31 22.04
N LEU A 21 -13.01 33.80 23.26
CA LEU A 21 -13.95 32.76 23.68
C LEU A 21 -15.22 33.51 24.16
N ALA A 22 -16.37 33.12 23.60
CA ALA A 22 -17.68 33.18 24.28
C ALA A 22 -18.73 32.58 23.35
N LEU A 23 -19.22 31.40 23.70
CA LEU A 23 -20.57 31.17 24.23
C LEU A 23 -21.72 31.48 23.26
N VAL A 24 -22.34 30.43 22.71
CA VAL A 24 -23.80 30.34 22.72
C VAL A 24 -24.19 28.89 23.07
N SER A 25 -24.70 28.78 24.29
CA SER A 25 -25.40 27.61 24.81
C SER A 25 -26.90 27.82 24.66
N VAL A 26 -27.60 26.69 24.42
CA VAL A 26 -29.00 26.43 24.87
C VAL A 26 -30.12 27.15 24.14
N LEU A 27 -30.92 26.36 23.43
CA LEU A 27 -32.39 26.31 23.66
C LEU A 27 -32.90 24.89 23.33
N ALA A 28 -33.34 24.24 24.41
CA ALA A 28 -34.21 23.08 24.39
C ALA A 28 -35.66 23.57 24.49
N ALA A 29 -36.56 22.91 23.78
CA ALA A 29 -37.98 22.69 24.11
C ALA A 29 -38.63 22.04 22.86
N ALA A 30 -39.18 20.95 22.90
CA ALA A 30 -40.17 20.22 23.69
C ALA A 30 -41.37 19.84 22.79
N CYS A 31 -41.82 18.64 23.03
CA CYS A 31 -43.14 18.10 22.78
C CYS A 31 -43.52 17.51 21.43
N GLY A 32 -43.91 16.23 21.53
CA GLY A 32 -44.80 15.55 20.62
C GLY A 32 -44.77 14.01 20.72
N SER A 33 -45.34 13.46 21.78
CA SER A 33 -45.64 12.03 21.97
C SER A 33 -46.61 11.52 20.90
N SER A 34 -46.39 10.31 20.41
CA SER A 34 -47.47 9.40 20.01
C SER A 34 -46.96 7.95 20.12
N THR A 35 -47.39 7.34 21.17
CA THR A 35 -47.38 5.90 21.47
C THR A 35 -48.33 5.19 20.51
N THR A 36 -47.91 4.12 19.87
CA THR A 36 -48.84 3.10 19.39
C THR A 36 -48.25 1.72 19.72
N THR A 37 -48.81 1.18 20.78
CA THR A 37 -48.67 -0.19 21.24
C THR A 37 -49.55 -1.08 20.35
N THR A 38 -49.02 -2.12 19.77
CA THR A 38 -49.82 -3.22 19.24
C THR A 38 -49.29 -4.53 19.82
N THR A 39 -50.04 -4.99 20.80
CA THR A 39 -50.02 -6.34 21.39
C THR A 39 -50.66 -7.29 20.38
N SER A 40 -50.05 -8.43 20.10
CA SER A 40 -50.83 -9.57 19.61
C SER A 40 -50.30 -10.87 20.20
N ALA A 41 -51.28 -11.63 20.62
CA ALA A 41 -51.30 -12.72 21.55
C ALA A 41 -50.70 -14.03 21.04
N ALA A 42 -50.32 -14.82 22.01
CA ALA A 42 -50.01 -16.24 21.94
C ALA A 42 -51.22 -17.08 21.51
N ALA A 43 -51.01 -18.13 20.75
CA ALA A 43 -51.92 -19.25 20.63
C ALA A 43 -51.17 -20.54 20.87
N THR A 44 -51.47 -21.10 22.00
CA THR A 44 -51.15 -22.47 22.46
C THR A 44 -52.09 -23.45 21.78
N THR A 45 -51.60 -24.53 21.23
CA THR A 45 -52.42 -25.73 21.01
C THR A 45 -51.64 -26.96 21.43
N THR A 46 -52.13 -27.54 22.50
CA THR A 46 -51.82 -28.85 23.04
C THR A 46 -52.52 -29.93 22.21
N SER A 47 -51.84 -31.02 21.89
CA SER A 47 -52.51 -32.31 21.75
C SER A 47 -51.56 -33.47 22.07
N ALA A 48 -51.99 -34.25 22.96
CA ALA A 48 -51.37 -35.49 23.47
C ALA A 48 -51.70 -36.67 22.53
N GLY A 49 -50.81 -37.63 22.49
CA GLY A 49 -51.06 -38.93 21.85
C GLY A 49 -49.96 -39.90 22.22
N THR A 50 -50.25 -40.72 23.21
CA THR A 50 -49.47 -41.84 23.76
C THR A 50 -49.47 -43.01 22.77
N ALA A 51 -48.32 -43.65 22.57
CA ALA A 51 -48.23 -45.06 22.26
C ALA A 51 -46.83 -45.62 22.60
N THR A 52 -46.81 -46.49 23.57
CA THR A 52 -45.71 -47.32 24.06
C THR A 52 -45.43 -48.49 23.09
N THR A 53 -44.18 -48.72 22.72
CA THR A 53 -43.73 -50.04 22.32
C THR A 53 -42.28 -50.26 22.75
N THR A 54 -42.13 -51.23 23.62
CA THR A 54 -40.88 -51.82 24.14
C THR A 54 -40.22 -52.68 23.09
N GLY A 55 -38.89 -52.52 22.91
CA GLY A 55 -38.01 -53.44 22.19
C GLY A 55 -36.55 -53.24 22.66
N PRO A 56 -35.68 -54.24 22.67
CA PRO A 56 -34.62 -54.40 23.67
C PRO A 56 -33.39 -53.53 23.46
N GLU A 57 -32.80 -53.13 24.60
CA GLU A 57 -31.51 -52.45 24.70
C GLU A 57 -30.39 -53.28 24.08
N THR A 58 -29.75 -52.71 23.07
CA THR A 58 -28.41 -53.12 22.63
C THR A 58 -27.44 -52.05 23.14
N THR A 59 -26.71 -52.37 24.17
CA THR A 59 -25.63 -51.51 24.69
C THR A 59 -24.51 -51.47 23.68
N SER A 60 -24.49 -50.44 22.87
CA SER A 60 -23.33 -50.07 22.04
C SER A 60 -22.47 -49.14 22.87
N THR A 61 -21.35 -49.64 23.37
CA THR A 61 -20.27 -48.85 23.95
C THR A 61 -19.59 -48.08 22.82
N GLU A 62 -20.07 -46.88 22.51
CA GLU A 62 -19.31 -45.94 21.69
C GLU A 62 -18.06 -45.53 22.47
N ALA A 63 -16.91 -46.02 22.02
CA ALA A 63 -15.63 -45.48 22.42
C ALA A 63 -15.60 -43.99 22.01
N GLN A 64 -15.77 -43.09 22.97
CA GLN A 64 -15.45 -41.68 22.81
C GLN A 64 -13.97 -41.60 22.47
N THR A 65 -13.69 -41.52 21.15
CA THR A 65 -12.40 -41.04 20.66
C THR A 65 -12.34 -39.56 21.04
N THR A 66 -11.70 -39.25 22.16
CA THR A 66 -11.27 -37.90 22.47
C THR A 66 -10.24 -37.50 21.40
N THR A 67 -10.72 -36.95 20.31
CA THR A 67 -9.89 -36.16 19.40
C THR A 67 -9.45 -34.97 20.24
N THR A 68 -8.23 -35.04 20.76
CA THR A 68 -7.50 -33.86 21.23
C THR A 68 -7.32 -33.01 19.96
N GLY A 69 -8.26 -32.14 19.69
CA GLY A 69 -8.13 -31.14 18.61
C GLY A 69 -6.86 -30.37 18.93
N ALA A 70 -5.90 -30.36 17.98
CA ALA A 70 -4.76 -29.48 18.06
C ALA A 70 -5.30 -28.09 18.40
N ALA A 71 -4.78 -27.48 19.47
CA ALA A 71 -5.19 -26.12 19.84
C ALA A 71 -5.08 -25.25 18.60
N GLY A 72 -6.20 -24.68 18.15
CA GLY A 72 -6.24 -23.89 16.93
C GLY A 72 -5.24 -22.74 17.05
N LEU A 73 -4.69 -22.32 15.93
CA LEU A 73 -3.75 -21.19 15.87
C LEU A 73 -4.40 -19.94 16.49
N THR A 74 -3.69 -19.29 17.41
CA THR A 74 -4.14 -18.05 18.08
C THR A 74 -3.04 -17.00 18.02
N GLY A 75 -3.41 -15.74 18.12
CA GLY A 75 -2.47 -14.61 18.18
C GLY A 75 -3.15 -13.30 17.83
N GLU A 76 -2.61 -12.21 18.36
CA GLU A 76 -3.03 -10.85 17.99
C GLU A 76 -1.82 -10.09 17.46
N LEU A 77 -1.93 -9.60 16.23
CA LEU A 77 -0.85 -8.97 15.46
C LEU A 77 -1.32 -7.65 14.86
N THR A 78 -0.48 -6.64 14.99
CA THR A 78 -0.69 -5.34 14.37
C THR A 78 0.47 -5.00 13.44
N GLY A 79 0.16 -4.63 12.21
CA GLY A 79 1.11 -4.13 11.24
C GLY A 79 0.79 -2.72 10.77
N ALA A 80 1.81 -2.02 10.28
CA ALA A 80 1.61 -0.71 9.67
C ALA A 80 2.66 -0.43 8.59
N GLY A 81 2.29 0.36 7.57
CA GLY A 81 3.28 0.77 6.58
C GLY A 81 2.73 1.14 5.22
N ALA A 82 3.39 0.64 4.20
CA ALA A 82 3.17 0.97 2.80
C ALA A 82 1.69 0.94 2.39
N THR A 83 1.27 1.95 1.65
CA THR A 83 -0.09 1.98 1.07
C THR A 83 -0.16 1.18 -0.23
N PHE A 84 0.97 1.01 -0.91
CA PHE A 84 1.08 0.24 -2.16
C PHE A 84 0.47 -1.17 -2.04
N PRO A 85 0.82 -2.02 -1.06
CA PRO A 85 0.25 -3.37 -0.94
C PRO A 85 -1.05 -3.41 -0.14
N ALA A 86 -1.58 -2.29 0.37
CA ALA A 86 -2.72 -2.32 1.28
C ALA A 86 -3.93 -3.07 0.70
N PRO A 87 -4.31 -2.95 -0.60
CA PRO A 87 -5.39 -3.73 -1.17
C PRO A 87 -5.20 -5.24 -0.99
N VAL A 88 -4.02 -5.77 -1.31
CA VAL A 88 -3.77 -7.21 -1.20
C VAL A 88 -3.58 -7.65 0.26
N TYR A 89 -2.98 -6.82 1.11
CA TYR A 89 -2.80 -7.17 2.53
C TYR A 89 -4.13 -7.25 3.28
N VAL A 90 -5.09 -6.38 2.97
CA VAL A 90 -6.42 -6.42 3.58
C VAL A 90 -7.16 -7.71 3.19
N GLU A 91 -7.11 -8.10 1.92
CA GLU A 91 -7.73 -9.34 1.45
C GLU A 91 -7.01 -10.59 2.01
N TRP A 92 -5.69 -10.59 2.08
CA TRP A 92 -4.93 -11.66 2.72
C TRP A 92 -5.28 -11.83 4.19
N ILE A 93 -5.36 -10.73 4.92
CA ILE A 93 -5.75 -10.74 6.34
C ILE A 93 -7.16 -11.30 6.50
N GLY A 94 -8.11 -10.85 5.68
CA GLY A 94 -9.48 -11.34 5.72
C GLY A 94 -9.58 -12.83 5.43
N GLY A 95 -8.95 -13.31 4.36
CA GLY A 95 -8.92 -14.73 3.99
C GLY A 95 -8.23 -15.60 5.04
N PHE A 96 -7.08 -15.15 5.56
CA PHE A 96 -6.35 -15.88 6.60
C PHE A 96 -7.13 -15.99 7.91
N GLN A 97 -7.77 -14.91 8.36
CA GLN A 97 -8.59 -14.91 9.58
C GLN A 97 -9.85 -15.77 9.43
N GLN A 98 -10.42 -15.85 8.23
CA GLN A 98 -11.54 -16.75 7.96
C GLN A 98 -11.12 -18.22 8.13
N ALA A 99 -9.92 -18.58 7.67
CA ALA A 99 -9.35 -19.91 7.85
C ALA A 99 -8.83 -20.17 9.27
N ASN A 100 -8.48 -19.12 10.03
CA ASN A 100 -7.88 -19.19 11.37
C ASN A 100 -8.60 -18.23 12.34
N PRO A 101 -9.83 -18.55 12.81
CA PRO A 101 -10.66 -17.63 13.60
C PRO A 101 -10.05 -17.22 14.95
N GLY A 102 -9.07 -17.96 15.46
CA GLY A 102 -8.33 -17.62 16.68
C GLY A 102 -7.26 -16.55 16.50
N VAL A 103 -6.95 -16.17 15.26
CA VAL A 103 -5.97 -15.13 14.96
C VAL A 103 -6.66 -13.81 14.68
N LYS A 104 -6.18 -12.74 15.31
CA LYS A 104 -6.55 -11.34 15.02
C LYS A 104 -5.36 -10.64 14.40
N LEU A 105 -5.50 -10.17 13.19
CA LEU A 105 -4.47 -9.46 12.47
C LEU A 105 -5.04 -8.15 11.92
N ASN A 106 -4.32 -7.05 12.10
CA ASN A 106 -4.71 -5.73 11.62
C ASN A 106 -3.54 -5.07 10.89
N TYR A 107 -3.86 -4.30 9.85
CA TYR A 107 -2.88 -3.54 9.09
C TYR A 107 -3.31 -2.10 8.88
N GLN A 108 -2.40 -1.16 9.19
CA GLN A 108 -2.62 0.28 9.04
C GLN A 108 -1.82 0.82 7.84
N SER A 109 -2.52 1.25 6.83
CA SER A 109 -1.96 1.83 5.60
C SER A 109 -1.58 3.30 5.83
N VAL A 110 -0.35 3.55 6.30
CA VAL A 110 0.14 4.89 6.76
C VAL A 110 1.32 5.43 5.96
N GLY A 111 1.79 4.68 4.96
CA GLY A 111 2.98 4.96 4.15
C GLY A 111 4.25 4.33 4.70
N SER A 112 5.19 4.00 3.80
CA SER A 112 6.42 3.25 4.11
C SER A 112 7.27 3.90 5.20
N GLY A 113 7.43 5.23 5.15
CA GLY A 113 8.23 5.94 6.15
C GLY A 113 7.64 5.85 7.56
N ALA A 114 6.32 6.00 7.70
CA ALA A 114 5.63 5.83 8.98
C ALA A 114 5.66 4.37 9.44
N GLY A 115 5.54 3.41 8.52
CA GLY A 115 5.68 1.98 8.80
C GLY A 115 7.05 1.63 9.37
N ILE A 116 8.14 2.07 8.73
CA ILE A 116 9.50 1.88 9.23
C ILE A 116 9.68 2.50 10.62
N GLN A 117 9.14 3.71 10.85
CA GLN A 117 9.23 4.38 12.15
C GLN A 117 8.46 3.63 13.25
N GLN A 118 7.24 3.17 12.97
CA GLN A 118 6.43 2.41 13.93
C GLN A 118 7.07 1.05 14.23
N PHE A 119 7.58 0.37 13.22
CA PHE A 119 8.34 -0.87 13.35
C PHE A 119 9.57 -0.67 14.23
N THR A 120 10.42 0.32 13.94
CA THR A 120 11.60 0.66 14.74
C THR A 120 11.27 1.00 16.19
N LYS A 121 10.16 1.73 16.42
CA LYS A 121 9.68 2.07 17.78
C LYS A 121 8.93 0.91 18.46
N GLN A 122 8.76 -0.23 17.78
CA GLN A 122 8.03 -1.41 18.28
C GLN A 122 6.59 -1.10 18.72
N THR A 123 5.94 -0.13 18.08
CA THR A 123 4.52 0.17 18.30
C THR A 123 3.59 -0.71 17.46
N VAL A 124 4.17 -1.49 16.55
CA VAL A 124 3.52 -2.55 15.76
C VAL A 124 4.38 -3.80 15.78
N ASP A 125 3.79 -4.95 15.49
CA ASP A 125 4.50 -6.24 15.46
C ASP A 125 5.31 -6.42 14.19
N PHE A 126 4.83 -5.86 13.06
CA PHE A 126 5.53 -5.86 11.79
C PHE A 126 5.34 -4.54 11.04
N GLY A 127 6.30 -4.21 10.20
CA GLY A 127 6.22 -3.06 9.31
C GLY A 127 5.94 -3.48 7.87
N ALA A 128 5.67 -2.51 6.99
CA ALA A 128 5.70 -2.73 5.55
C ALA A 128 6.27 -1.52 4.80
N SER A 129 7.04 -1.79 3.74
CA SER A 129 7.69 -0.75 2.95
C SER A 129 7.93 -1.22 1.51
N ASP A 130 7.67 -0.34 0.52
CA ASP A 130 8.07 -0.58 -0.87
C ASP A 130 9.49 -0.05 -1.13
N ALA A 131 10.00 0.80 -0.24
CA ALA A 131 11.41 1.20 -0.24
C ALA A 131 12.19 0.26 0.67
N PHE A 132 13.23 -0.37 0.14
CA PHE A 132 14.14 -1.16 0.94
C PHE A 132 14.73 -0.28 2.06
N MET A 133 14.79 -0.81 3.30
CA MET A 133 15.33 -0.05 4.43
C MET A 133 16.80 0.27 4.21
N LYS A 134 17.17 1.48 4.51
CA LYS A 134 18.57 1.92 4.48
C LYS A 134 19.38 1.29 5.61
N PRO A 135 20.71 1.16 5.47
CA PRO A 135 21.54 0.59 6.53
C PRO A 135 21.37 1.26 7.89
N GLU A 136 21.19 2.59 7.93
CA GLU A 136 20.95 3.33 9.16
C GLU A 136 19.56 3.03 9.77
N GLU A 137 18.53 2.78 8.95
CA GLU A 137 17.19 2.39 9.41
C GLU A 137 17.20 0.98 10.00
N ILE A 138 17.94 0.04 9.35
CA ILE A 138 18.15 -1.33 9.86
C ILE A 138 18.90 -1.30 11.19
N THR A 139 20.02 -0.57 11.25
CA THR A 139 20.83 -0.44 12.48
C THR A 139 19.99 0.11 13.63
N ALA A 140 19.17 1.14 13.38
CA ALA A 140 18.31 1.72 14.41
C ALA A 140 17.22 0.74 14.88
N ALA A 141 16.63 -0.04 13.97
CA ALA A 141 15.63 -1.04 14.30
C ALA A 141 16.23 -2.20 15.11
N GLU A 142 17.37 -2.73 14.70
CA GLU A 142 18.07 -3.81 15.43
C GLU A 142 18.55 -3.35 16.83
N ALA A 143 19.02 -2.11 16.95
CA ALA A 143 19.38 -1.54 18.24
C ALA A 143 18.19 -1.38 19.19
N ALA A 144 16.97 -1.14 18.64
CA ALA A 144 15.75 -1.04 19.44
C ALA A 144 15.28 -2.39 19.99
N ARG A 145 15.64 -3.51 19.36
CA ARG A 145 15.31 -4.89 19.80
C ARG A 145 16.56 -5.73 19.94
N ALA A 146 17.10 -5.80 21.15
CA ALA A 146 18.34 -6.49 21.41
C ALA A 146 18.33 -7.96 20.97
N GLY A 147 19.36 -8.38 20.23
CA GLY A 147 19.51 -9.73 19.71
C GLY A 147 18.72 -10.05 18.45
N ALA A 148 17.80 -9.17 18.01
CA ALA A 148 17.04 -9.37 16.78
C ALA A 148 17.80 -8.88 15.56
N LYS A 149 17.53 -9.55 14.40
CA LYS A 149 17.84 -9.07 13.07
C LYS A 149 16.56 -8.60 12.39
N VAL A 150 16.69 -7.68 11.45
CA VAL A 150 15.59 -7.23 10.61
C VAL A 150 15.56 -8.04 9.33
N GLU A 151 14.46 -8.72 9.10
CA GLU A 151 14.16 -9.37 7.83
C GLU A 151 13.24 -8.47 6.99
N GLN A 152 13.59 -8.31 5.70
CA GLN A 152 12.80 -7.61 4.71
C GLN A 152 12.26 -8.64 3.72
N ILE A 153 11.05 -9.12 3.98
CA ILE A 153 10.44 -10.26 3.29
C ILE A 153 9.65 -9.72 2.09
N PRO A 154 10.09 -9.97 0.85
CA PRO A 154 9.33 -9.58 -0.33
C PRO A 154 8.01 -10.34 -0.37
N THR A 155 6.95 -9.69 -0.83
CA THR A 155 5.61 -10.28 -0.86
C THR A 155 4.99 -10.34 -2.25
N VAL A 156 4.93 -9.22 -2.95
CA VAL A 156 4.40 -9.13 -4.32
C VAL A 156 5.15 -8.06 -5.11
N PHE A 157 4.98 -8.11 -6.43
CA PHE A 157 5.32 -7.02 -7.33
C PHE A 157 4.05 -6.32 -7.80
N GLY A 158 4.16 -5.01 -8.06
CA GLY A 158 3.08 -4.23 -8.65
C GLY A 158 3.62 -3.15 -9.58
N SER A 159 2.82 -2.78 -10.58
CA SER A 159 3.13 -1.67 -11.47
C SER A 159 2.75 -0.34 -10.84
N ILE A 160 3.64 0.64 -10.91
CA ILE A 160 3.33 2.04 -10.59
C ILE A 160 2.88 2.71 -11.87
N VAL A 161 1.59 3.02 -11.95
CA VAL A 161 0.95 3.48 -13.17
C VAL A 161 0.72 4.98 -13.17
N LEU A 162 0.78 5.59 -14.36
CA LEU A 162 0.44 6.98 -14.56
C LEU A 162 -1.06 7.09 -14.79
N ALA A 163 -1.79 7.35 -13.70
CA ALA A 163 -3.23 7.58 -13.74
C ALA A 163 -3.51 9.06 -14.06
N TYR A 164 -4.50 9.31 -14.90
CA TYR A 164 -4.87 10.68 -15.30
C TYR A 164 -6.39 10.83 -15.48
N ASN A 165 -6.81 12.08 -15.47
CA ASN A 165 -8.20 12.48 -15.68
C ASN A 165 -8.28 13.48 -16.83
N LEU A 166 -8.60 12.98 -18.01
CA LEU A 166 -8.84 13.79 -19.24
C LEU A 166 -10.23 13.53 -19.79
N ALA A 167 -10.88 14.56 -20.29
CA ALA A 167 -12.17 14.45 -20.96
C ALA A 167 -12.13 13.40 -22.08
N GLY A 168 -13.11 12.51 -22.10
CA GLY A 168 -13.19 11.41 -23.08
C GLY A 168 -12.25 10.24 -22.80
N SER A 169 -11.44 10.30 -21.74
CA SER A 169 -10.55 9.21 -21.28
C SER A 169 -9.73 8.56 -22.40
N PRO A 170 -9.01 9.34 -23.25
CA PRO A 170 -8.21 8.78 -24.33
C PRO A 170 -7.11 7.89 -23.77
N LYS A 171 -6.75 6.81 -24.47
CA LYS A 171 -5.63 5.94 -24.08
C LYS A 171 -4.31 6.57 -24.51
N LEU A 172 -3.55 7.08 -23.55
CA LEU A 172 -2.29 7.76 -23.81
C LEU A 172 -1.09 6.83 -23.80
N ASN A 173 -0.14 7.14 -24.66
CA ASN A 173 1.23 6.66 -24.65
C ASN A 173 2.15 7.74 -24.07
N LEU A 174 3.03 7.38 -23.16
CA LEU A 174 4.08 8.25 -22.63
C LEU A 174 5.43 7.53 -22.70
N ASP A 175 6.49 8.30 -22.86
CA ASP A 175 7.86 7.81 -22.70
C ASP A 175 8.52 8.44 -21.46
N SER A 176 9.72 7.97 -21.14
CA SER A 176 10.46 8.41 -19.94
C SER A 176 10.77 9.90 -19.95
N ASP A 177 11.15 10.44 -21.12
CA ASP A 177 11.55 11.85 -21.25
C ASP A 177 10.36 12.79 -21.07
N THR A 178 9.23 12.45 -21.71
CA THR A 178 7.99 13.19 -21.57
C THR A 178 7.45 13.13 -20.15
N LEU A 179 7.49 11.94 -19.52
CA LEU A 179 7.07 11.76 -18.14
C LEU A 179 7.91 12.60 -17.17
N ALA A 180 9.24 12.53 -17.28
CA ALA A 180 10.14 13.33 -16.45
C ALA A 180 9.89 14.84 -16.65
N ALA A 181 9.71 15.29 -17.90
CA ALA A 181 9.44 16.68 -18.24
C ALA A 181 8.11 17.20 -17.64
N ILE A 182 7.07 16.35 -17.59
CA ILE A 182 5.80 16.69 -16.94
C ILE A 182 6.01 16.91 -15.43
N PHE A 183 6.68 16.01 -14.74
CA PHE A 183 6.90 16.13 -13.28
C PHE A 183 7.97 17.17 -12.92
N LEU A 184 8.88 17.52 -13.83
CA LEU A 184 9.78 18.68 -13.70
C LEU A 184 9.07 20.02 -13.95
N GLY A 185 7.87 20.01 -14.56
CA GLY A 185 7.14 21.22 -14.92
C GLY A 185 7.69 21.92 -16.17
N THR A 186 8.49 21.25 -16.98
CA THR A 186 8.96 21.78 -18.29
C THR A 186 7.95 21.51 -19.40
N ILE A 187 7.13 20.45 -19.27
CA ILE A 187 5.90 20.25 -20.04
C ILE A 187 4.72 20.58 -19.14
N THR A 188 3.96 21.62 -19.50
CA THR A 188 2.87 22.13 -18.68
C THR A 188 1.49 21.99 -19.31
N LYS A 189 1.41 21.59 -20.60
CA LYS A 189 0.13 21.48 -21.33
C LYS A 189 -0.01 20.09 -21.95
N TRP A 190 -1.25 19.59 -21.98
CA TRP A 190 -1.54 18.29 -22.58
C TRP A 190 -1.27 18.24 -24.09
N ASN A 191 -1.42 19.36 -24.82
CA ASN A 191 -1.12 19.45 -26.24
C ASN A 191 0.33 19.84 -26.53
N ASP A 192 1.26 19.65 -25.58
CA ASP A 192 2.69 19.82 -25.85
C ASP A 192 3.12 18.96 -27.05
N PRO A 193 3.94 19.45 -27.96
CA PRO A 193 4.38 18.72 -29.15
C PRO A 193 4.98 17.34 -28.85
N LYS A 194 5.66 17.15 -27.71
CA LYS A 194 6.23 15.87 -27.33
C LYS A 194 5.14 14.86 -26.97
N ILE A 195 4.07 15.28 -26.25
CA ILE A 195 2.94 14.40 -25.94
C ILE A 195 2.16 14.08 -27.20
N VAL A 196 1.90 15.08 -28.05
CA VAL A 196 1.19 14.90 -29.33
C VAL A 196 1.93 13.93 -30.25
N ALA A 197 3.27 14.03 -30.35
CA ALA A 197 4.07 13.11 -31.17
C ALA A 197 3.97 11.64 -30.76
N LEU A 198 3.74 11.36 -29.47
CA LEU A 198 3.51 10.01 -28.95
C LEU A 198 2.06 9.53 -29.15
N ASN A 199 1.13 10.45 -29.49
CA ASN A 199 -0.31 10.22 -29.57
C ASN A 199 -0.93 10.89 -30.81
N PRO A 200 -0.47 10.60 -32.03
CA PRO A 200 -0.84 11.32 -33.23
C PRO A 200 -2.33 11.26 -33.59
N ASP A 201 -3.01 10.19 -33.15
CA ASP A 201 -4.43 9.96 -33.43
C ASP A 201 -5.37 10.58 -32.37
N ILE A 202 -4.80 11.24 -31.36
CA ILE A 202 -5.56 11.82 -30.25
C ILE A 202 -5.50 13.33 -30.29
N LYS A 203 -6.66 13.99 -30.32
CA LYS A 203 -6.75 15.44 -30.19
C LYS A 203 -6.65 15.84 -28.72
N LEU A 204 -5.46 16.18 -28.27
CA LEU A 204 -5.21 16.60 -26.88
C LEU A 204 -5.63 18.06 -26.64
N PRO A 205 -6.19 18.39 -25.45
CA PRO A 205 -6.61 19.75 -25.13
C PRO A 205 -5.41 20.67 -24.84
N ALA A 206 -5.57 21.97 -25.08
CA ALA A 206 -4.56 22.98 -24.74
C ALA A 206 -4.60 23.40 -23.25
N THR A 207 -5.11 22.55 -22.41
CA THR A 207 -5.24 22.77 -20.95
C THR A 207 -3.95 22.46 -20.20
N ASP A 208 -3.76 23.14 -19.07
CA ASP A 208 -2.61 22.90 -18.20
C ASP A 208 -2.68 21.53 -17.52
N ILE A 209 -1.53 20.88 -17.41
CA ILE A 209 -1.37 19.61 -16.68
C ILE A 209 -1.27 19.92 -15.19
N LYS A 210 -2.08 19.24 -14.37
CA LYS A 210 -2.00 19.27 -12.91
C LYS A 210 -1.34 17.99 -12.43
N THR A 211 -0.09 18.06 -12.00
CA THR A 211 0.60 16.88 -11.45
C THR A 211 0.13 16.60 -10.02
N VAL A 212 0.00 15.33 -9.69
CA VAL A 212 -0.38 14.86 -8.35
C VAL A 212 0.68 13.89 -7.85
N HIS A 213 1.17 14.12 -6.64
CA HIS A 213 2.22 13.31 -6.02
C HIS A 213 1.87 12.96 -4.57
N ARG A 214 2.68 12.15 -3.91
CA ARG A 214 2.52 11.82 -2.50
C ARG A 214 2.99 12.96 -1.61
N SER A 215 2.23 13.23 -0.55
CA SER A 215 2.60 14.21 0.49
C SER A 215 3.27 13.58 1.70
N ASP A 216 3.16 12.25 1.87
CA ASP A 216 3.76 11.45 2.94
C ASP A 216 5.10 10.83 2.51
N SER A 217 5.82 10.25 3.46
CA SER A 217 7.04 9.47 3.19
C SER A 217 6.68 8.10 2.61
N SER A 218 6.77 7.97 1.28
CA SER A 218 6.18 6.92 0.48
C SER A 218 7.21 6.03 -0.20
N GLY A 219 7.04 4.71 -0.10
CA GLY A 219 7.80 3.74 -0.89
C GLY A 219 7.47 3.83 -2.38
N THR A 220 6.19 4.05 -2.74
CA THR A 220 5.76 4.28 -4.13
C THR A 220 6.46 5.50 -4.74
N THR A 221 6.60 6.60 -3.97
CA THR A 221 7.39 7.76 -4.37
C THR A 221 8.85 7.38 -4.58
N ASN A 222 9.44 6.60 -3.65
CA ASN A 222 10.83 6.13 -3.80
C ASN A 222 11.02 5.37 -5.11
N SER A 223 10.16 4.42 -5.42
CA SER A 223 10.26 3.60 -6.63
C SER A 223 10.02 4.43 -7.90
N PHE A 224 9.00 5.29 -7.92
CA PHE A 224 8.71 6.19 -9.03
C PHE A 224 9.87 7.16 -9.32
N THR A 225 10.40 7.80 -8.28
CA THR A 225 11.51 8.75 -8.42
C THR A 225 12.85 8.06 -8.71
N SER A 226 13.02 6.80 -8.28
CA SER A 226 14.17 5.98 -8.69
C SER A 226 14.13 5.69 -10.19
N TYR A 227 12.94 5.38 -10.75
CA TYR A 227 12.77 5.25 -12.19
C TYR A 227 13.13 6.55 -12.91
N LEU A 228 12.57 7.68 -12.48
CA LEU A 228 12.87 8.98 -13.11
C LEU A 228 14.35 9.34 -13.01
N THR A 229 15.02 9.01 -11.90
CA THR A 229 16.46 9.22 -11.72
C THR A 229 17.29 8.37 -12.71
N ALA A 230 16.85 7.14 -12.96
CA ALA A 230 17.55 6.23 -13.87
C ALA A 230 17.41 6.61 -15.35
N VAL A 231 16.29 7.25 -15.73
CA VAL A 231 15.97 7.51 -17.15
C VAL A 231 16.08 8.98 -17.55
N SER A 232 16.22 9.92 -16.61
CA SER A 232 16.29 11.37 -16.88
C SER A 232 17.47 12.01 -16.15
N PRO A 233 18.50 12.49 -16.89
CA PRO A 233 19.60 13.25 -16.31
C PRO A 233 19.16 14.50 -15.55
N ASP A 234 18.14 15.23 -16.06
CA ASP A 234 17.63 16.43 -15.42
C ASP A 234 16.95 16.11 -14.08
N TRP A 235 16.21 15.00 -14.01
CA TRP A 235 15.65 14.53 -12.74
C TRP A 235 16.75 14.11 -11.77
N ALA A 236 17.76 13.39 -12.24
CA ALA A 236 18.89 12.94 -11.44
C ALA A 236 19.74 14.09 -10.89
N ALA A 237 19.87 15.19 -11.65
CA ALA A 237 20.57 16.39 -11.20
C ALA A 237 19.73 17.23 -10.21
N GLY A 238 18.41 17.22 -10.35
CA GLY A 238 17.44 18.00 -9.57
C GLY A 238 16.83 17.23 -8.39
N PRO A 239 15.55 16.75 -8.49
CA PRO A 239 14.81 16.18 -7.36
C PRO A 239 15.39 14.89 -6.80
N LYS A 240 16.04 14.05 -7.65
CA LYS A 240 16.62 12.74 -7.30
C LYS A 240 15.56 11.74 -6.83
N SER A 241 15.99 10.63 -6.21
CA SER A 241 15.12 9.59 -5.69
C SER A 241 15.00 9.63 -4.17
N GLY A 242 13.85 9.21 -3.65
CA GLY A 242 13.64 9.09 -2.20
C GLY A 242 12.18 8.86 -1.82
N LYS A 243 11.97 8.45 -0.57
CA LYS A 243 10.62 8.34 0.02
C LYS A 243 9.92 9.70 0.12
N THR A 244 10.71 10.76 0.16
CA THR A 244 10.28 12.17 0.13
C THR A 244 11.26 12.94 -0.74
N VAL A 245 10.74 13.72 -1.69
CA VAL A 245 11.53 14.54 -2.60
C VAL A 245 10.99 15.97 -2.63
N GLN A 246 11.80 16.92 -3.09
CA GLN A 246 11.34 18.29 -3.35
C GLN A 246 10.67 18.31 -4.72
N TRP A 247 9.35 18.26 -4.75
CA TRP A 247 8.59 18.28 -5.99
C TRP A 247 8.65 19.66 -6.63
N PRO A 248 9.03 19.76 -7.93
CA PRO A 248 9.09 21.04 -8.62
C PRO A 248 7.71 21.70 -8.80
N ASN A 249 6.65 20.88 -8.89
CA ASN A 249 5.27 21.31 -9.06
C ASN A 249 4.30 20.23 -8.57
N GLY A 250 3.00 20.57 -8.57
CA GLY A 250 1.93 19.62 -8.30
C GLY A 250 1.29 19.77 -6.92
N VAL A 251 0.36 18.89 -6.65
CA VAL A 251 -0.42 18.82 -5.39
C VAL A 251 -0.13 17.50 -4.70
N GLY A 252 0.04 17.55 -3.37
CA GLY A 252 0.30 16.37 -2.55
C GLY A 252 -0.98 15.67 -2.09
N GLY A 253 -1.07 14.35 -2.29
CA GLY A 253 -2.10 13.46 -1.74
C GLY A 253 -1.52 12.54 -0.66
N GLN A 254 -2.23 12.41 0.46
CA GLN A 254 -1.87 11.51 1.54
C GLN A 254 -2.18 10.06 1.16
N GLY A 255 -1.17 9.19 1.12
CA GLY A 255 -1.35 7.80 0.72
C GLY A 255 -1.70 7.63 -0.77
N SER A 256 -1.84 6.38 -1.23
CA SER A 256 -2.29 6.08 -2.60
C SER A 256 -3.74 6.48 -2.82
N ASP A 257 -4.60 6.33 -1.80
CA ASP A 257 -6.01 6.76 -1.85
C ASP A 257 -6.14 8.27 -2.05
N GLY A 258 -5.33 9.06 -1.34
CA GLY A 258 -5.33 10.52 -1.47
C GLY A 258 -4.92 10.96 -2.87
N VAL A 259 -3.90 10.35 -3.47
CA VAL A 259 -3.49 10.64 -4.85
C VAL A 259 -4.59 10.25 -5.84
N ALA A 260 -5.13 9.03 -5.74
CA ALA A 260 -6.23 8.56 -6.59
C ALA A 260 -7.46 9.47 -6.48
N GLY A 261 -7.83 9.87 -5.25
CA GLY A 261 -8.95 10.77 -4.98
C GLY A 261 -8.77 12.15 -5.64
N ILE A 262 -7.58 12.75 -5.52
CA ILE A 262 -7.28 14.05 -6.15
C ILE A 262 -7.37 13.95 -7.67
N ILE A 263 -6.80 12.90 -8.28
CA ILE A 263 -6.85 12.72 -9.75
C ILE A 263 -8.30 12.59 -10.21
N LYS A 264 -9.11 11.78 -9.55
CA LYS A 264 -10.52 11.58 -9.91
C LYS A 264 -11.34 12.86 -9.85
N GLN A 265 -11.07 13.71 -8.86
CA GLN A 265 -11.82 14.96 -8.63
C GLN A 265 -11.33 16.15 -9.49
N ASN A 266 -10.13 16.06 -10.08
CA ASN A 266 -9.55 17.18 -10.82
C ASN A 266 -9.29 16.80 -12.28
N GLU A 267 -10.09 17.34 -13.17
CA GLU A 267 -9.87 17.24 -14.60
C GLU A 267 -8.51 17.84 -15.00
N ASN A 268 -7.89 17.29 -16.01
CA ASN A 268 -6.56 17.63 -16.52
C ASN A 268 -5.41 17.29 -15.55
N SER A 269 -5.62 16.36 -14.61
CA SER A 269 -4.58 15.89 -13.70
C SER A 269 -3.93 14.60 -14.16
N ILE A 270 -2.69 14.39 -13.70
CA ILE A 270 -1.90 13.15 -13.82
C ILE A 270 -1.12 12.92 -12.54
N GLY A 271 -1.04 11.68 -12.12
CA GLY A 271 -0.24 11.27 -10.97
C GLY A 271 0.16 9.80 -11.06
N TYR A 272 0.87 9.33 -10.05
CA TYR A 272 1.31 7.94 -9.98
C TYR A 272 0.66 7.24 -8.79
N VAL A 273 0.15 6.05 -9.04
CA VAL A 273 -0.41 5.14 -8.03
C VAL A 273 -0.02 3.70 -8.36
N GLU A 274 -0.21 2.79 -7.44
CA GLU A 274 -0.12 1.36 -7.74
C GLU A 274 -1.34 0.92 -8.57
N PHE A 275 -1.16 -0.08 -9.44
CA PHE A 275 -2.14 -0.52 -10.43
C PHE A 275 -3.49 -0.96 -9.83
N ALA A 276 -3.49 -1.63 -8.67
CA ALA A 276 -4.73 -2.04 -8.01
C ALA A 276 -5.61 -0.83 -7.62
N TYR A 277 -5.02 0.27 -7.16
CA TYR A 277 -5.77 1.50 -6.89
C TYR A 277 -6.38 2.09 -8.15
N ALA A 278 -5.63 2.11 -9.25
CA ALA A 278 -6.15 2.60 -10.52
C ALA A 278 -7.30 1.71 -11.03
N SER A 279 -7.14 0.40 -10.94
CA SER A 279 -8.13 -0.60 -11.37
C SER A 279 -9.41 -0.51 -10.53
N GLN A 280 -9.31 -0.56 -9.20
CA GLN A 280 -10.46 -0.49 -8.29
C GLN A 280 -11.24 0.83 -8.41
N ASN A 281 -10.55 1.91 -8.80
CA ASN A 281 -11.15 3.22 -8.99
C ASN A 281 -11.56 3.52 -10.44
N ASN A 282 -11.45 2.55 -11.37
CA ASN A 282 -11.75 2.69 -12.79
C ASN A 282 -11.03 3.89 -13.43
N MET A 283 -9.75 4.11 -13.04
CA MET A 283 -8.97 5.23 -13.56
C MET A 283 -8.37 4.89 -14.91
N THR A 284 -8.25 5.90 -15.78
CA THR A 284 -7.52 5.77 -17.03
C THR A 284 -6.03 5.84 -16.75
N VAL A 285 -5.25 4.93 -17.33
CA VAL A 285 -3.80 4.83 -17.15
C VAL A 285 -3.07 4.83 -18.48
N ALA A 286 -1.86 5.43 -18.52
CA ALA A 286 -1.05 5.49 -19.70
C ALA A 286 -0.28 4.18 -19.94
N ALA A 287 -0.12 3.82 -21.23
CA ALA A 287 0.92 2.89 -21.64
C ALA A 287 2.27 3.61 -21.63
N MET A 288 3.30 2.93 -21.11
CA MET A 288 4.65 3.49 -21.03
C MET A 288 5.59 2.83 -22.03
N LYS A 289 6.43 3.64 -22.64
CA LYS A 289 7.51 3.14 -23.50
C LYS A 289 8.60 2.51 -22.61
N ASN A 290 8.84 1.22 -22.80
CA ASN A 290 9.85 0.48 -22.03
C ASN A 290 11.26 0.57 -22.64
N ALA A 291 12.25 -0.05 -21.97
CA ALA A 291 13.65 -0.07 -22.41
C ALA A 291 13.85 -0.69 -23.81
N SER A 292 12.94 -1.55 -24.27
CA SER A 292 12.94 -2.13 -25.63
C SER A 292 12.28 -1.24 -26.68
N GLY A 293 11.82 -0.03 -26.32
CA GLY A 293 11.18 0.92 -27.20
C GLY A 293 9.71 0.64 -27.52
N LYS A 294 9.07 -0.31 -26.82
CA LYS A 294 7.66 -0.68 -26.99
C LYS A 294 6.78 0.04 -25.97
N PHE A 295 5.60 0.48 -26.42
CA PHE A 295 4.57 0.94 -25.50
C PHE A 295 3.87 -0.26 -24.87
N VAL A 296 3.93 -0.36 -23.55
CA VAL A 296 3.37 -1.46 -22.77
C VAL A 296 2.33 -0.90 -21.80
N ALA A 297 1.12 -1.45 -21.86
CA ALA A 297 0.09 -1.16 -20.87
C ALA A 297 0.37 -1.89 -19.57
N PRO A 298 0.05 -1.31 -18.40
CA PRO A 298 0.17 -2.01 -17.14
C PRO A 298 -0.90 -3.11 -17.05
N THR A 299 -0.45 -4.33 -16.87
CA THR A 299 -1.26 -5.54 -16.68
C THR A 299 -0.53 -6.48 -15.73
N LEU A 300 -1.22 -7.51 -15.22
CA LEU A 300 -0.57 -8.57 -14.45
C LEU A 300 0.59 -9.21 -15.24
N ASP A 301 0.37 -9.50 -16.52
CA ASP A 301 1.39 -10.13 -17.38
C ASP A 301 2.61 -9.23 -17.57
N SER A 302 2.39 -7.93 -17.81
CA SER A 302 3.50 -6.99 -18.00
C SER A 302 4.26 -6.68 -16.71
N THR A 303 3.60 -6.77 -15.55
CA THR A 303 4.25 -6.72 -14.24
C THR A 303 5.07 -7.98 -13.98
N THR A 304 4.50 -9.17 -14.25
CA THR A 304 5.18 -10.46 -14.12
C THR A 304 6.40 -10.54 -15.02
N ALA A 305 6.29 -10.01 -16.26
CA ALA A 305 7.41 -9.99 -17.21
C ALA A 305 8.63 -9.22 -16.68
N ALA A 306 8.42 -8.19 -15.87
CA ALA A 306 9.51 -7.43 -15.26
C ALA A 306 10.27 -8.23 -14.19
N ALA A 307 9.61 -9.14 -13.50
CA ALA A 307 10.19 -10.01 -12.46
C ALA A 307 10.69 -11.37 -12.98
N THR A 308 10.48 -11.67 -14.27
CA THR A 308 10.87 -12.95 -14.85
C THR A 308 12.38 -13.03 -15.08
N GLY A 309 13.02 -14.07 -14.54
CA GLY A 309 14.43 -14.36 -14.75
C GLY A 309 15.40 -13.44 -14.02
N ILE A 310 14.93 -12.70 -13.02
CA ILE A 310 15.82 -11.90 -12.18
C ILE A 310 16.72 -12.80 -11.32
N GLN A 311 17.96 -12.38 -11.13
CA GLN A 311 18.89 -13.03 -10.20
C GLN A 311 18.59 -12.51 -8.79
N ILE A 312 18.28 -13.40 -7.85
CA ILE A 312 17.94 -13.01 -6.49
C ILE A 312 19.18 -12.45 -5.79
N PRO A 313 19.19 -11.18 -5.37
CA PRO A 313 20.33 -10.60 -4.69
C PRO A 313 20.37 -11.08 -3.23
N ALA A 314 21.58 -11.18 -2.67
CA ALA A 314 21.77 -11.68 -1.31
C ALA A 314 21.07 -10.81 -0.24
N ASP A 315 20.94 -9.51 -0.52
CA ASP A 315 20.24 -8.55 0.36
C ASP A 315 18.73 -8.46 0.11
N MET A 316 18.20 -9.19 -0.88
CA MET A 316 16.79 -9.16 -1.28
C MET A 316 16.29 -7.80 -1.78
N ASN A 317 17.15 -6.86 -2.14
CA ASN A 317 16.77 -5.58 -2.74
C ASN A 317 16.42 -5.74 -4.22
N LEU A 318 15.14 -5.92 -4.51
CA LEU A 318 14.64 -6.31 -5.83
C LEU A 318 14.35 -5.12 -6.75
N LEU A 319 14.19 -3.90 -6.23
CA LEU A 319 13.80 -2.73 -7.02
C LEU A 319 14.72 -2.46 -8.22
N PRO A 320 16.06 -2.51 -8.10
CA PRO A 320 16.94 -2.25 -9.24
C PRO A 320 16.82 -3.29 -10.36
N LEU A 321 16.28 -4.48 -10.08
CA LEU A 321 16.20 -5.60 -11.00
C LEU A 321 14.90 -5.61 -11.80
N VAL A 322 13.81 -5.14 -11.21
CA VAL A 322 12.47 -5.13 -11.84
C VAL A 322 12.13 -3.81 -12.52
N MET A 323 12.75 -2.72 -12.04
CA MET A 323 12.56 -1.38 -12.60
C MET A 323 13.30 -1.24 -13.94
N ASN A 324 12.61 -0.74 -14.94
CA ASN A 324 13.12 -0.56 -16.31
C ASN A 324 13.74 -1.84 -16.90
N SER A 325 13.10 -2.98 -16.64
CA SER A 325 13.52 -4.30 -17.12
C SER A 325 13.76 -4.29 -18.64
N ALA A 326 14.79 -4.98 -19.08
CA ALA A 326 15.10 -5.18 -20.51
C ALA A 326 14.10 -6.12 -21.22
N ASN A 327 13.23 -6.81 -20.48
CA ASN A 327 12.22 -7.70 -21.07
C ASN A 327 11.24 -6.86 -21.92
N PRO A 328 11.07 -7.18 -23.22
CA PRO A 328 10.26 -6.37 -24.14
C PRO A 328 8.75 -6.41 -23.84
N ALA A 329 8.29 -7.31 -22.97
CA ALA A 329 6.91 -7.39 -22.53
C ALA A 329 6.69 -6.66 -21.17
N ALA A 330 7.77 -6.24 -20.48
CA ALA A 330 7.68 -5.65 -19.18
C ALA A 330 7.16 -4.21 -19.19
N TYR A 331 6.26 -3.87 -18.26
CA TYR A 331 5.96 -2.50 -17.91
C TYR A 331 7.18 -1.89 -17.20
N PRO A 332 7.60 -0.64 -17.50
CA PRO A 332 8.91 -0.16 -17.04
C PRO A 332 8.96 0.26 -15.58
N ILE A 333 7.83 0.59 -14.96
CA ILE A 333 7.78 1.10 -13.58
C ILE A 333 7.15 0.04 -12.68
N VAL A 334 7.93 -1.00 -12.36
CA VAL A 334 7.53 -2.07 -11.45
C VAL A 334 8.29 -1.94 -10.14
N SER A 335 7.62 -2.18 -9.03
CA SER A 335 8.17 -2.17 -7.68
C SER A 335 7.88 -3.48 -6.97
N SER A 336 8.75 -3.83 -6.04
CA SER A 336 8.51 -4.84 -5.00
C SER A 336 8.04 -4.17 -3.71
N THR A 337 7.36 -4.92 -2.86
CA THR A 337 7.01 -4.49 -1.51
C THR A 337 7.40 -5.55 -0.49
N TYR A 338 7.70 -5.12 0.72
CA TYR A 338 8.28 -5.95 1.77
C TYR A 338 7.49 -5.85 3.05
N ILE A 339 7.33 -6.97 3.74
CA ILE A 339 7.02 -7.01 5.16
C ILE A 339 8.35 -6.94 5.93
N LEU A 340 8.37 -6.08 6.95
CA LEU A 340 9.50 -5.89 7.85
C LEU A 340 9.23 -6.65 9.14
N ALA A 341 10.09 -7.58 9.49
CA ALA A 341 9.94 -8.43 10.67
C ALA A 341 11.24 -8.50 11.46
N TYR A 342 11.12 -8.70 12.77
CA TYR A 342 12.27 -9.07 13.60
C TYR A 342 12.40 -10.59 13.69
N THR A 343 13.64 -11.10 13.66
CA THR A 343 13.88 -12.54 13.92
C THR A 343 13.46 -12.92 15.33
N VAL A 344 13.62 -12.04 16.30
CA VAL A 344 13.12 -12.26 17.67
C VAL A 344 11.70 -11.69 17.79
N MET A 345 10.73 -12.56 17.99
CA MET A 345 9.31 -12.20 18.17
C MET A 345 8.74 -12.92 19.39
N PRO A 346 7.76 -12.35 20.13
CA PRO A 346 7.11 -13.02 21.25
C PRO A 346 6.55 -14.40 20.85
N ALA A 347 6.74 -15.39 21.72
CA ALA A 347 6.38 -16.79 21.44
C ALA A 347 4.87 -17.01 21.18
N ASP A 348 4.02 -16.15 21.72
CA ASP A 348 2.58 -16.13 21.50
C ASP A 348 2.17 -15.49 20.15
N LYS A 349 3.06 -14.76 19.47
CA LYS A 349 2.83 -14.06 18.20
C LYS A 349 3.51 -14.74 17.02
N ALA A 350 4.72 -15.22 17.19
CA ALA A 350 5.54 -15.76 16.11
C ALA A 350 4.85 -16.87 15.30
N PRO A 351 4.16 -17.87 15.92
CA PRO A 351 3.49 -18.92 15.16
C PRO A 351 2.39 -18.38 14.22
N ALA A 352 1.56 -17.46 14.72
CA ALA A 352 0.47 -16.87 13.94
C ALA A 352 1.01 -16.01 12.80
N PHE A 353 2.09 -15.25 13.03
CA PHE A 353 2.70 -14.42 12.01
C PHE A 353 3.39 -15.23 10.90
N LYS A 354 4.14 -16.28 11.27
CA LYS A 354 4.75 -17.21 10.30
C LYS A 354 3.68 -17.91 9.46
N ALA A 355 2.61 -18.39 10.09
CA ALA A 355 1.51 -19.04 9.40
C ALA A 355 0.81 -18.08 8.43
N PHE A 356 0.59 -16.81 8.83
CA PHE A 356 0.04 -15.78 7.94
C PHE A 356 0.92 -15.55 6.72
N LEU A 357 2.23 -15.34 6.89
CA LEU A 357 3.15 -15.10 5.77
C LEU A 357 3.28 -16.31 4.85
N THR A 358 3.31 -17.52 5.43
CA THR A 358 3.33 -18.77 4.64
C THR A 358 2.06 -18.93 3.81
N TRP A 359 0.90 -18.64 4.39
CA TRP A 359 -0.38 -18.67 3.69
C TRP A 359 -0.47 -17.57 2.61
N ALA A 360 -0.04 -16.36 2.93
CA ALA A 360 -0.06 -15.23 2.00
C ALA A 360 0.83 -15.47 0.76
N LEU A 361 1.96 -16.13 0.94
CA LEU A 361 2.86 -16.54 -0.15
C LEU A 361 2.48 -17.89 -0.76
N GLY A 362 1.49 -18.61 -0.19
CA GLY A 362 0.93 -19.87 -0.68
C GLY A 362 -0.04 -19.68 -1.85
N ASP A 363 -0.76 -20.76 -2.20
CA ASP A 363 -1.61 -20.77 -3.38
C ASP A 363 -2.81 -19.83 -3.23
N GLU A 364 -3.45 -19.79 -2.07
CA GLU A 364 -4.60 -18.92 -1.78
C GLU A 364 -4.20 -17.45 -1.83
N GLY A 365 -3.12 -17.07 -1.16
CA GLY A 365 -2.64 -15.69 -1.18
C GLY A 365 -2.16 -15.26 -2.57
N THR A 366 -1.55 -16.18 -3.31
CA THR A 366 -1.15 -15.98 -4.71
C THR A 366 -2.36 -15.73 -5.62
N ALA A 367 -3.45 -16.48 -5.45
CA ALA A 367 -4.68 -16.28 -6.22
C ALA A 367 -5.27 -14.88 -5.96
N ILE A 368 -5.41 -14.49 -4.69
CA ILE A 368 -5.88 -13.15 -4.29
C ILE A 368 -4.99 -12.04 -4.89
N ALA A 369 -3.67 -12.21 -4.84
CA ALA A 369 -2.75 -11.23 -5.41
C ALA A 369 -2.99 -11.03 -6.91
N LYS A 370 -3.14 -12.12 -7.67
CA LYS A 370 -3.39 -12.07 -9.12
C LYS A 370 -4.73 -11.40 -9.44
N ASP A 371 -5.78 -11.71 -8.71
CA ASP A 371 -7.12 -11.13 -8.91
C ASP A 371 -7.12 -9.61 -8.71
N LEU A 372 -6.23 -9.10 -7.86
CA LEU A 372 -6.02 -7.67 -7.62
C LEU A 372 -5.00 -7.03 -8.57
N GLY A 373 -4.37 -7.80 -9.45
CA GLY A 373 -3.39 -7.31 -10.43
C GLY A 373 -1.96 -7.21 -9.91
N TYR A 374 -1.66 -7.79 -8.74
CA TYR A 374 -0.29 -7.95 -8.25
C TYR A 374 0.35 -9.20 -8.82
N ALA A 375 1.59 -9.09 -9.27
CA ALA A 375 2.36 -10.25 -9.68
C ALA A 375 2.96 -10.95 -8.45
N PRO A 376 2.67 -12.24 -8.23
CA PRO A 376 3.27 -13.01 -7.16
C PRO A 376 4.78 -13.20 -7.41
N LEU A 377 5.48 -13.58 -6.34
CA LEU A 377 6.89 -13.89 -6.43
C LEU A 377 7.11 -15.13 -7.33
N PRO A 378 8.12 -15.13 -8.22
CA PRO A 378 8.61 -16.35 -8.85
C PRO A 378 8.97 -17.43 -7.83
N ASP A 379 8.89 -18.71 -8.19
CA ASP A 379 9.02 -19.83 -7.25
C ASP A 379 10.35 -19.83 -6.46
N ASP A 380 11.45 -19.51 -7.12
CA ASP A 380 12.77 -19.42 -6.49
C ASP A 380 12.84 -18.26 -5.48
N LEU A 381 12.25 -17.11 -5.81
CA LEU A 381 12.17 -15.96 -4.91
C LEU A 381 11.18 -16.22 -3.75
N LYS A 382 10.04 -16.88 -4.05
CA LYS A 382 9.11 -17.33 -3.01
C LYS A 382 9.78 -18.27 -2.02
N ALA A 383 10.55 -19.24 -2.50
CA ALA A 383 11.32 -20.14 -1.65
C ALA A 383 12.37 -19.41 -0.80
N ALA A 384 13.01 -18.37 -1.36
CA ALA A 384 13.95 -17.54 -0.61
C ALA A 384 13.21 -16.68 0.44
N ALA A 385 12.06 -16.09 0.11
CA ALA A 385 11.24 -15.34 1.05
C ALA A 385 10.75 -16.20 2.23
N LEU A 386 10.34 -17.45 1.96
CA LEU A 386 9.91 -18.38 3.00
C LEU A 386 11.03 -18.75 3.97
N LYS A 387 12.30 -18.79 3.52
CA LYS A 387 13.45 -18.97 4.45
C LYS A 387 13.60 -17.80 5.41
N LEU A 388 13.30 -16.56 4.98
CA LEU A 388 13.28 -15.40 5.87
C LEU A 388 12.11 -15.50 6.88
N VAL A 389 10.96 -16.03 6.45
CA VAL A 389 9.83 -16.31 7.35
C VAL A 389 10.22 -17.34 8.40
N ASP A 390 10.98 -18.38 8.03
CA ASP A 390 11.44 -19.40 8.96
C ASP A 390 12.38 -18.87 10.06
N ALA A 391 13.11 -17.81 9.78
CA ALA A 391 13.99 -17.15 10.75
C ALA A 391 13.23 -16.37 11.85
N ILE A 392 11.91 -16.13 11.70
CA ILE A 392 11.12 -15.40 12.68
C ILE A 392 10.84 -16.30 13.90
N GLY A 393 11.10 -15.79 15.12
CA GLY A 393 10.86 -16.51 16.38
C GLY A 393 11.86 -17.62 16.65
N SER A 394 13.06 -17.58 16.01
CA SER A 394 14.16 -18.49 16.23
C SER A 394 15.06 -18.03 17.40
#